data_674181842e196cfe05d1b15db3e89a7f
#
_entry.id   674181842e196cfe05d1b15db3e89a7f
#
_cell.length_a   1.000
_cell.length_b   1.000
_cell.length_c   1.000
_cell.angle_alpha   90.00
_cell.angle_beta   90.00
_cell.angle_gamma   90.00
#
_symmetry.space_group_name_H-M   'P 1'
#
loop_
_entity.id
_entity.type
_entity.pdbx_description
1 polymer ?
#
loop_
_entity_poly.entity_id
_entity_poly.type
_entity_poly.pdbx_seq_one_letter_code
_entity_poly.pdbx_strand_id
1 'polypeptide(L)'
;SSKPSLNYRLAVLLTSNEEGEPEDGKIDVIIKKFMDQGEHIDFCLVGEPSSNKKVGDTIRIGRRGSLSGTLKVLGKQGHVAYPEKVENPIFTSAKLISELESITWDEGNEHFQPTSFQISNIKSGTGATNVVPGVLEMMFNFRFCSESNEAHLKETFEAVLKKQNLEYEIDWVLSGLPYLTEKKYFIEQIVNSVKSVTGYEPIINNGGGTSDGRFLQVMGSEIVELGPLNETIHKTDENVSLKDLDTLKGIYTNLLERLNSN
;
A
#
# COMPACT_ATOMS: atom_id res chain seq x y z
N SER A 1 -36.81 17.78 -17.17
CA SER A 1 -35.41 17.92 -17.55
C SER A 1 -34.94 16.57 -18.07
N SER A 2 -34.54 16.51 -19.35
CA SER A 2 -33.93 15.34 -19.96
C SER A 2 -32.63 15.04 -19.20
N LYS A 3 -32.46 13.79 -18.72
CA LYS A 3 -31.20 13.35 -18.18
C LYS A 3 -30.15 13.47 -19.30
N PRO A 4 -28.96 14.06 -19.05
CA PRO A 4 -27.91 14.08 -20.07
C PRO A 4 -27.59 12.64 -20.47
N SER A 5 -27.52 12.36 -21.77
CA SER A 5 -26.99 11.08 -22.25
C SER A 5 -25.48 11.05 -21.98
N LEU A 6 -25.01 10.03 -21.32
CA LEU A 6 -23.57 9.81 -21.14
C LEU A 6 -23.02 9.09 -22.37
N ASN A 7 -21.88 9.53 -22.88
CA ASN A 7 -21.15 8.89 -23.97
C ASN A 7 -20.26 7.73 -23.46
N TYR A 8 -20.34 7.43 -22.16
CA TYR A 8 -19.58 6.37 -21.47
C TYR A 8 -20.49 5.63 -20.48
N ARG A 9 -20.03 4.48 -20.01
CA ARG A 9 -20.65 3.76 -18.90
C ARG A 9 -20.00 4.21 -17.60
N LEU A 10 -20.80 4.55 -16.61
CA LEU A 10 -20.36 4.87 -15.25
C LEU A 10 -20.69 3.70 -14.33
N ALA A 11 -19.69 3.17 -13.67
CA ALA A 11 -19.84 2.20 -12.59
C ALA A 11 -19.41 2.82 -11.26
N VAL A 12 -20.12 2.48 -10.19
CA VAL A 12 -19.73 2.85 -8.81
C VAL A 12 -19.51 1.56 -8.05
N LEU A 13 -18.29 1.34 -7.60
CA LEU A 13 -17.92 0.23 -6.74
C LEU A 13 -17.84 0.74 -5.30
N LEU A 14 -18.68 0.20 -4.43
CA LEU A 14 -18.65 0.44 -2.99
C LEU A 14 -18.15 -0.84 -2.32
N THR A 15 -17.11 -0.70 -1.54
CA THR A 15 -16.49 -1.80 -0.81
C THR A 15 -16.72 -1.66 0.69
N SER A 16 -16.64 -2.75 1.40
CA SER A 16 -16.64 -2.80 2.85
C SER A 16 -15.44 -3.60 3.32
N ASN A 17 -14.93 -3.30 4.52
CA ASN A 17 -13.79 -3.98 5.11
C ASN A 17 -12.47 -3.79 4.32
N GLU A 18 -12.26 -2.61 3.74
CA GLU A 18 -11.03 -2.28 2.99
C GLU A 18 -9.79 -2.38 3.88
N GLU A 19 -9.92 -1.98 5.15
CA GLU A 19 -8.88 -2.04 6.18
C GLU A 19 -8.77 -3.42 6.87
N GLY A 20 -9.61 -4.37 6.49
CA GLY A 20 -9.65 -5.71 7.09
C GLY A 20 -8.62 -6.68 6.51
N GLU A 21 -8.68 -7.92 7.00
CA GLU A 21 -7.83 -8.98 6.45
C GLU A 21 -8.13 -9.24 4.97
N PRO A 22 -7.12 -9.59 4.15
CA PRO A 22 -7.27 -9.75 2.70
C PRO A 22 -8.36 -10.75 2.27
N GLU A 23 -8.76 -11.66 3.14
CA GLU A 23 -9.77 -12.69 2.86
C GLU A 23 -11.21 -12.16 2.85
N ASP A 24 -11.46 -11.01 3.48
CA ASP A 24 -12.81 -10.51 3.74
C ASP A 24 -13.32 -9.51 2.69
N GLY A 25 -12.45 -8.79 2.02
CA GLY A 25 -12.81 -7.77 1.03
C GLY A 25 -12.46 -8.19 -0.40
N LYS A 26 -13.27 -8.98 -1.02
CA LYS A 26 -13.00 -9.66 -2.30
C LYS A 26 -13.11 -8.77 -3.54
N ILE A 27 -12.46 -7.61 -3.57
CA ILE A 27 -12.37 -6.78 -4.77
C ILE A 27 -11.71 -7.55 -5.92
N ASP A 28 -10.65 -8.29 -5.65
CA ASP A 28 -9.97 -9.16 -6.61
C ASP A 28 -10.94 -10.14 -7.28
N VAL A 29 -11.88 -10.72 -6.53
CA VAL A 29 -12.92 -11.60 -7.05
C VAL A 29 -13.88 -10.84 -7.97
N ILE A 30 -14.26 -9.61 -7.61
CA ILE A 30 -15.14 -8.77 -8.43
C ILE A 30 -14.42 -8.38 -9.73
N ILE A 31 -13.18 -7.95 -9.64
CA ILE A 31 -12.37 -7.58 -10.81
C ILE A 31 -12.15 -8.78 -11.72
N LYS A 32 -11.83 -9.94 -11.17
CA LYS A 32 -11.72 -11.18 -11.95
C LYS A 32 -13.03 -11.50 -12.68
N LYS A 33 -14.17 -11.36 -12.00
CA LYS A 33 -15.48 -11.59 -12.63
C LYS A 33 -15.74 -10.60 -13.78
N PHE A 34 -15.36 -9.34 -13.66
CA PHE A 34 -15.45 -8.37 -14.74
C PHE A 34 -14.58 -8.77 -15.93
N MET A 35 -13.34 -9.16 -15.67
CA MET A 35 -12.43 -9.65 -16.72
C MET A 35 -12.98 -10.88 -17.42
N ASP A 36 -13.51 -11.85 -16.67
CA ASP A 36 -14.12 -13.07 -17.22
C ASP A 36 -15.36 -12.79 -18.08
N GLN A 37 -16.06 -11.69 -17.82
CA GLN A 37 -17.21 -11.19 -18.61
C GLN A 37 -16.77 -10.33 -19.80
N GLY A 38 -15.48 -10.11 -20.01
CA GLY A 38 -14.96 -9.24 -21.07
C GLY A 38 -15.23 -7.74 -20.82
N GLU A 39 -15.53 -7.34 -19.58
CA GLU A 39 -15.67 -5.94 -19.21
C GLU A 39 -14.30 -5.26 -19.17
N HIS A 40 -14.25 -4.02 -19.63
CA HIS A 40 -13.08 -3.16 -19.62
C HIS A 40 -13.38 -1.87 -18.88
N ILE A 41 -12.46 -1.42 -18.05
CA ILE A 41 -12.51 -0.16 -17.31
C ILE A 41 -11.35 0.71 -17.79
N ASP A 42 -11.65 1.76 -18.53
CA ASP A 42 -10.61 2.67 -19.05
C ASP A 42 -10.04 3.55 -17.94
N PHE A 43 -10.93 4.11 -17.10
CA PHE A 43 -10.57 5.07 -16.05
C PHE A 43 -11.13 4.62 -14.70
N CYS A 44 -10.30 4.73 -13.67
CA CYS A 44 -10.69 4.46 -12.28
C CYS A 44 -10.34 5.66 -11.40
N LEU A 45 -11.35 6.27 -10.81
CA LEU A 45 -11.16 7.28 -9.77
C LEU A 45 -11.41 6.64 -8.41
N VAL A 46 -10.37 6.62 -7.58
CA VAL A 46 -10.44 6.07 -6.22
C VAL A 46 -10.62 7.22 -5.21
N GLY A 47 -11.62 7.11 -4.36
CA GLY A 47 -12.01 8.14 -3.39
C GLY A 47 -11.17 8.19 -2.11
N GLU A 48 -9.95 7.64 -2.13
CA GLU A 48 -9.03 7.66 -1.00
C GLU A 48 -8.70 9.08 -0.52
N PRO A 49 -8.51 9.29 0.80
CA PRO A 49 -8.11 10.59 1.36
C PRO A 49 -6.72 11.01 0.87
N SER A 50 -6.66 11.60 -0.32
CA SER A 50 -5.41 12.03 -0.96
C SER A 50 -5.04 13.49 -0.64
N SER A 51 -6.02 14.31 -0.28
CA SER A 51 -5.83 15.75 -0.05
C SER A 51 -5.13 16.04 1.28
N ASN A 52 -4.27 17.08 1.32
CA ASN A 52 -3.45 17.39 2.49
C ASN A 52 -4.01 18.58 3.32
N LYS A 53 -4.12 19.76 2.72
CA LYS A 53 -4.56 21.01 3.40
C LYS A 53 -5.90 21.51 2.88
N LYS A 54 -6.19 21.24 1.62
CA LYS A 54 -7.42 21.64 0.93
C LYS A 54 -7.85 20.49 0.03
N VAL A 55 -9.15 20.29 -0.09
CA VAL A 55 -9.70 19.23 -0.96
C VAL A 55 -9.23 19.41 -2.39
N GLY A 56 -8.61 18.39 -2.94
CA GLY A 56 -8.09 18.40 -4.30
C GLY A 56 -6.72 19.06 -4.45
N ASP A 57 -6.05 19.46 -3.38
CA ASP A 57 -4.69 20.01 -3.47
C ASP A 57 -3.62 18.95 -3.82
N THR A 58 -3.98 17.69 -3.72
CA THR A 58 -3.10 16.57 -4.05
C THR A 58 -3.90 15.46 -4.70
N ILE A 59 -3.41 14.95 -5.82
CA ILE A 59 -3.88 13.72 -6.47
C ILE A 59 -2.74 12.70 -6.49
N ARG A 60 -3.10 11.43 -6.50
CA ARG A 60 -2.12 10.34 -6.58
C ARG A 60 -2.34 9.55 -7.86
N ILE A 61 -1.27 9.31 -8.60
CA ILE A 61 -1.30 8.59 -9.87
C ILE A 61 -0.61 7.24 -9.81
N GLY A 62 -0.16 6.84 -8.63
CA GLY A 62 0.49 5.56 -8.40
C GLY A 62 0.72 5.28 -6.93
N ARG A 63 1.03 4.04 -6.62
CA ARG A 63 1.35 3.57 -5.27
C ARG A 63 2.52 2.61 -5.30
N ARG A 64 3.32 2.61 -4.24
CA ARG A 64 4.31 1.56 -4.01
C ARG A 64 3.63 0.26 -3.66
N GLY A 65 4.27 -0.87 -3.99
CA GLY A 65 3.87 -2.19 -3.53
C GLY A 65 4.05 -2.36 -2.02
N SER A 66 3.41 -3.38 -1.48
CA SER A 66 3.51 -3.74 -0.07
C SER A 66 3.68 -5.25 0.08
N LEU A 67 4.80 -5.65 0.69
CA LEU A 67 5.12 -7.04 1.01
C LEU A 67 5.43 -7.13 2.50
N SER A 68 4.62 -7.89 3.23
CA SER A 68 4.82 -8.16 4.65
C SER A 68 5.43 -9.53 4.87
N GLY A 69 6.12 -9.69 5.99
CA GLY A 69 6.61 -10.98 6.45
C GLY A 69 6.52 -11.15 7.95
N THR A 70 6.26 -12.38 8.37
CA THR A 70 6.39 -12.81 9.76
C THR A 70 7.50 -13.85 9.83
N LEU A 71 8.61 -13.47 10.45
CA LEU A 71 9.80 -14.32 10.62
C LEU A 71 9.86 -14.86 12.04
N LYS A 72 10.04 -16.16 12.19
CA LYS A 72 10.43 -16.81 13.44
C LYS A 72 11.86 -17.28 13.33
N VAL A 73 12.74 -16.73 14.15
CA VAL A 73 14.11 -17.21 14.31
C VAL A 73 14.10 -18.25 15.42
N LEU A 74 14.48 -19.47 15.07
CA LEU A 74 14.50 -20.60 15.98
C LEU A 74 15.84 -20.64 16.73
N GLY A 75 15.78 -20.96 17.99
CA GLY A 75 16.91 -21.15 18.88
C GLY A 75 16.68 -22.33 19.80
N LYS A 76 17.48 -22.43 20.85
CA LYS A 76 17.38 -23.50 21.84
C LYS A 76 17.17 -22.92 23.24
N GLN A 77 15.96 -23.11 23.77
CA GLN A 77 15.61 -22.66 25.11
C GLN A 77 16.43 -23.39 26.19
N GLY A 78 16.75 -22.66 27.27
CA GLY A 78 17.37 -23.25 28.45
C GLY A 78 17.72 -22.23 29.51
N HIS A 79 18.38 -22.70 30.56
CA HIS A 79 18.75 -21.85 31.70
C HIS A 79 19.97 -20.98 31.38
N VAL A 80 19.89 -19.68 31.68
CA VAL A 80 20.96 -18.69 31.38
C VAL A 80 22.31 -19.01 31.96
N ALA A 81 22.37 -19.84 33.04
CA ALA A 81 23.62 -20.28 33.67
C ALA A 81 24.42 -21.33 32.85
N TYR A 82 23.83 -21.87 31.79
CA TYR A 82 24.42 -22.89 30.92
C TYR A 82 24.45 -22.44 29.46
N PRO A 83 25.26 -21.40 29.14
CA PRO A 83 25.25 -20.79 27.80
C PRO A 83 25.65 -21.78 26.69
N GLU A 84 26.41 -22.82 27.02
CA GLU A 84 26.85 -23.87 26.10
C GLU A 84 25.74 -24.87 25.70
N LYS A 85 24.59 -24.81 26.37
CA LYS A 85 23.41 -25.69 26.12
C LYS A 85 22.24 -24.99 25.43
N VAL A 86 22.38 -23.69 25.18
CA VAL A 86 21.33 -22.86 24.62
C VAL A 86 21.78 -22.19 23.32
N GLU A 87 20.81 -21.83 22.49
CA GLU A 87 21.01 -20.97 21.33
C GLU A 87 20.05 -19.80 21.46
N ASN A 88 20.61 -18.61 21.70
CA ASN A 88 19.77 -17.44 21.99
C ASN A 88 19.33 -16.73 20.70
N PRO A 89 18.05 -16.84 20.29
CA PRO A 89 17.57 -16.21 19.06
C PRO A 89 17.56 -14.68 19.14
N ILE A 90 17.61 -14.09 20.35
CA ILE A 90 17.71 -12.63 20.50
C ILE A 90 19.07 -12.13 20.00
N PHE A 91 20.15 -12.82 20.32
CA PHE A 91 21.49 -12.42 19.89
C PHE A 91 21.74 -12.64 18.40
N THR A 92 21.20 -13.72 17.85
CA THR A 92 21.29 -13.98 16.42
C THR A 92 20.43 -13.00 15.62
N SER A 93 19.21 -12.70 16.11
CA SER A 93 18.33 -11.71 15.47
C SER A 93 18.90 -10.28 15.54
N ALA A 94 19.63 -9.90 16.57
CA ALA A 94 20.26 -8.59 16.63
C ALA A 94 21.26 -8.37 15.49
N LYS A 95 22.05 -9.40 15.12
CA LYS A 95 22.96 -9.36 13.97
C LYS A 95 22.20 -9.31 12.66
N LEU A 96 21.15 -10.12 12.53
CA LEU A 96 20.28 -10.13 11.37
C LEU A 96 19.65 -8.76 11.12
N ILE A 97 19.09 -8.14 12.16
CA ILE A 97 18.44 -6.81 12.08
C ILE A 97 19.45 -5.77 11.61
N SER A 98 20.66 -5.75 12.18
CA SER A 98 21.70 -4.81 11.78
C SER A 98 22.13 -4.99 10.33
N GLU A 99 22.21 -6.21 9.83
CA GLU A 99 22.52 -6.47 8.43
C GLU A 99 21.38 -6.04 7.49
N LEU A 100 20.13 -6.39 7.82
CA LEU A 100 18.95 -6.00 7.04
C LEU A 100 18.76 -4.49 6.97
N GLU A 101 19.01 -3.77 8.07
CA GLU A 101 18.95 -2.29 8.14
C GLU A 101 19.97 -1.65 7.19
N SER A 102 21.13 -2.28 7.00
CA SER A 102 22.20 -1.74 6.16
C SER A 102 22.00 -1.93 4.66
N ILE A 103 21.00 -2.70 4.24
CA ILE A 103 20.76 -3.00 2.82
C ILE A 103 20.10 -1.80 2.14
N THR A 104 20.70 -1.33 1.05
CA THR A 104 20.02 -0.50 0.06
C THR A 104 19.26 -1.43 -0.88
N TRP A 105 17.92 -1.45 -0.77
CA TRP A 105 17.07 -2.37 -1.52
C TRP A 105 16.95 -1.97 -2.99
N ASP A 106 16.92 -0.66 -3.28
CA ASP A 106 17.04 0.01 -4.57
C ASP A 106 17.22 1.52 -4.34
N GLU A 107 17.44 2.27 -5.43
CA GLU A 107 17.60 3.73 -5.38
C GLU A 107 16.30 4.50 -5.71
N GLY A 108 15.20 3.79 -5.95
CA GLY A 108 13.96 4.39 -6.46
C GLY A 108 14.12 4.90 -7.89
N ASN A 109 13.18 5.76 -8.31
CA ASN A 109 13.22 6.39 -9.62
C ASN A 109 12.53 7.77 -9.61
N GLU A 110 12.33 8.38 -10.78
CA GLU A 110 11.68 9.71 -10.90
C GLU A 110 10.24 9.74 -10.34
N HIS A 111 9.59 8.59 -10.21
CA HIS A 111 8.20 8.47 -9.77
C HIS A 111 8.07 7.98 -8.32
N PHE A 112 9.00 7.15 -7.86
CA PHE A 112 8.92 6.50 -6.56
C PHE A 112 10.17 6.69 -5.73
N GLN A 113 9.96 6.90 -4.44
CA GLN A 113 11.03 6.82 -3.46
C GLN A 113 11.61 5.40 -3.42
N PRO A 114 12.87 5.25 -2.98
CA PRO A 114 13.48 3.94 -2.77
C PRO A 114 12.62 2.99 -1.95
N THR A 115 12.77 1.71 -2.22
CA THR A 115 12.15 0.66 -1.42
C THR A 115 12.63 0.77 0.03
N SER A 116 11.66 0.76 0.94
CA SER A 116 11.91 0.83 2.37
C SER A 116 11.53 -0.47 3.06
N PHE A 117 12.36 -0.87 4.03
CA PHE A 117 12.15 -2.00 4.93
C PHE A 117 11.96 -1.48 6.35
N GLN A 118 10.92 -1.97 7.04
CA GLN A 118 10.66 -1.61 8.43
C GLN A 118 10.19 -2.83 9.22
N ILE A 119 10.75 -3.01 10.42
CA ILE A 119 10.27 -3.97 11.39
C ILE A 119 9.20 -3.28 12.25
N SER A 120 8.02 -3.85 12.29
CA SER A 120 6.88 -3.28 13.02
C SER A 120 6.70 -3.89 14.41
N ASN A 121 7.08 -5.17 14.59
CA ASN A 121 6.91 -5.88 15.84
C ASN A 121 8.06 -6.86 16.08
N ILE A 122 8.47 -6.99 17.35
CA ILE A 122 9.38 -8.04 17.81
C ILE A 122 8.84 -8.61 19.12
N LYS A 123 8.79 -9.93 19.21
CA LYS A 123 8.36 -10.66 20.40
C LYS A 123 9.29 -11.82 20.68
N SER A 124 9.79 -11.91 21.92
CA SER A 124 10.61 -13.03 22.40
C SER A 124 10.57 -13.08 23.93
N GLY A 125 10.94 -14.22 24.48
CA GLY A 125 11.06 -14.43 25.93
C GLY A 125 9.79 -14.97 26.59
N THR A 126 10.01 -15.54 27.79
CA THR A 126 8.95 -16.14 28.63
C THR A 126 8.53 -15.24 29.80
N GLY A 127 9.19 -14.08 29.96
CA GLY A 127 9.02 -13.20 31.14
C GLY A 127 9.91 -13.61 32.32
N ALA A 128 10.58 -14.78 32.30
CA ALA A 128 11.48 -15.23 33.34
C ALA A 128 12.90 -14.73 33.09
N THR A 129 13.55 -14.19 34.12
CA THR A 129 14.91 -13.61 34.01
C THR A 129 16.02 -14.63 33.85
N ASN A 130 15.76 -15.89 34.17
CA ASN A 130 16.73 -16.99 34.15
C ASN A 130 16.55 -17.98 32.99
N VAL A 131 15.71 -17.62 31.98
CA VAL A 131 15.42 -18.48 30.82
C VAL A 131 15.80 -17.77 29.52
N VAL A 132 16.65 -18.42 28.72
CA VAL A 132 16.90 -18.06 27.31
C VAL A 132 15.71 -18.56 26.49
N PRO A 133 15.05 -17.72 25.68
CA PRO A 133 13.91 -18.15 24.85
C PRO A 133 14.34 -19.12 23.72
N GLY A 134 13.41 -19.92 23.24
CA GLY A 134 13.61 -20.82 22.10
C GLY A 134 13.21 -20.21 20.75
N VAL A 135 12.54 -19.05 20.74
CA VAL A 135 12.07 -18.41 19.51
C VAL A 135 12.02 -16.90 19.67
N LEU A 136 12.34 -16.19 18.60
CA LEU A 136 12.02 -14.79 18.42
C LEU A 136 11.14 -14.65 17.18
N GLU A 137 10.00 -13.97 17.33
CA GLU A 137 9.11 -13.61 16.24
C GLU A 137 9.27 -12.13 15.89
N MET A 138 9.31 -11.83 14.60
CA MET A 138 9.47 -10.48 14.08
C MET A 138 8.52 -10.29 12.90
N MET A 139 7.73 -9.20 12.94
CA MET A 139 6.89 -8.78 11.81
C MET A 139 7.53 -7.57 11.13
N PHE A 140 7.53 -7.58 9.81
CA PHE A 140 8.13 -6.51 9.01
C PHE A 140 7.35 -6.26 7.73
N ASN A 141 7.62 -5.11 7.10
CA ASN A 141 7.00 -4.73 5.84
C ASN A 141 8.00 -4.03 4.91
N PHE A 142 7.90 -4.36 3.64
CA PHE A 142 8.50 -3.62 2.54
C PHE A 142 7.46 -2.72 1.88
N ARG A 143 7.83 -1.45 1.65
CA ARG A 143 7.16 -0.58 0.69
C ARG A 143 8.08 -0.45 -0.52
N PHE A 144 7.75 -1.14 -1.61
CA PHE A 144 8.67 -1.28 -2.74
C PHE A 144 8.18 -0.57 -4.00
N CYS A 145 9.13 -0.03 -4.76
CA CYS A 145 8.89 0.66 -6.02
C CYS A 145 8.98 -0.29 -7.21
N SER A 146 8.83 0.24 -8.41
CA SER A 146 8.91 -0.55 -9.66
C SER A 146 10.30 -1.06 -10.01
N GLU A 147 11.36 -0.56 -9.33
CA GLU A 147 12.74 -1.05 -9.51
C GLU A 147 12.98 -2.40 -8.82
N SER A 148 12.04 -2.84 -7.97
CA SER A 148 12.10 -4.10 -7.26
C SER A 148 10.84 -4.92 -7.48
N ASN A 149 10.88 -6.18 -7.08
CA ASN A 149 9.71 -7.07 -7.14
C ASN A 149 9.73 -8.05 -5.96
N GLU A 150 8.60 -8.72 -5.75
CA GLU A 150 8.42 -9.68 -4.66
C GLU A 150 9.52 -10.74 -4.59
N ALA A 151 9.87 -11.36 -5.74
CA ALA A 151 10.87 -12.42 -5.79
C ALA A 151 12.25 -11.90 -5.35
N HIS A 152 12.68 -10.77 -5.88
CA HIS A 152 13.96 -10.16 -5.53
C HIS A 152 14.05 -9.80 -4.04
N LEU A 153 12.99 -9.22 -3.47
CA LEU A 153 12.96 -8.88 -2.05
C LEU A 153 13.06 -10.12 -1.15
N LYS A 154 12.30 -11.17 -1.48
CA LYS A 154 12.34 -12.45 -0.76
C LYS A 154 13.72 -13.11 -0.85
N GLU A 155 14.27 -13.22 -2.06
CA GLU A 155 15.57 -13.83 -2.29
C GLU A 155 16.68 -13.09 -1.56
N THR A 156 16.70 -11.76 -1.62
CA THR A 156 17.70 -10.93 -0.93
C THR A 156 17.58 -11.07 0.59
N PHE A 157 16.36 -11.01 1.12
CA PHE A 157 16.10 -11.18 2.55
C PHE A 157 16.56 -12.58 3.04
N GLU A 158 16.12 -13.63 2.34
CA GLU A 158 16.46 -15.00 2.72
C GLU A 158 17.94 -15.34 2.51
N ALA A 159 18.63 -14.65 1.58
CA ALA A 159 20.07 -14.79 1.44
C ALA A 159 20.82 -14.35 2.71
N VAL A 160 20.35 -13.31 3.40
CA VAL A 160 20.91 -12.87 4.67
C VAL A 160 20.70 -13.93 5.77
N LEU A 161 19.50 -14.52 5.84
CA LEU A 161 19.20 -15.61 6.79
C LEU A 161 20.13 -16.81 6.56
N LYS A 162 20.28 -17.23 5.31
CA LYS A 162 21.15 -18.35 4.92
C LYS A 162 22.62 -18.07 5.19
N LYS A 163 23.10 -16.85 4.91
CA LYS A 163 24.48 -16.42 5.20
C LYS A 163 24.81 -16.51 6.67
N GLN A 164 23.85 -16.22 7.55
CA GLN A 164 24.02 -16.32 9.00
C GLN A 164 23.74 -17.71 9.55
N ASN A 165 23.42 -18.68 8.69
CA ASN A 165 23.12 -20.08 9.05
C ASN A 165 22.04 -20.19 10.12
N LEU A 166 20.96 -19.40 9.99
CA LEU A 166 19.84 -19.39 10.93
C LEU A 166 18.84 -20.51 10.61
N GLU A 167 18.31 -21.13 11.65
CA GLU A 167 17.09 -21.91 11.54
C GLU A 167 15.90 -20.97 11.67
N TYR A 168 14.98 -21.02 10.72
CA TYR A 168 13.85 -20.08 10.67
C TYR A 168 12.61 -20.66 9.99
N GLU A 169 11.48 -20.04 10.31
CA GLU A 169 10.22 -20.13 9.57
C GLU A 169 9.84 -18.73 9.11
N ILE A 170 9.32 -18.59 7.90
CA ILE A 170 8.90 -17.29 7.38
C ILE A 170 7.61 -17.42 6.56
N ASP A 171 6.63 -16.57 6.88
CA ASP A 171 5.40 -16.40 6.15
C ASP A 171 5.40 -15.05 5.45
N TRP A 172 5.03 -15.03 4.16
CA TRP A 172 5.00 -13.84 3.34
C TRP A 172 3.59 -13.49 2.89
N VAL A 173 3.24 -12.22 2.93
CA VAL A 173 1.95 -11.69 2.46
C VAL A 173 2.21 -10.52 1.51
N LEU A 174 1.89 -10.71 0.22
CA LEU A 174 1.89 -9.64 -0.77
C LEU A 174 0.51 -8.95 -0.74
N SER A 175 0.48 -7.71 -0.22
CA SER A 175 -0.76 -6.92 -0.18
C SER A 175 -1.03 -6.20 -1.50
N GLY A 176 0.00 -5.90 -2.31
CA GLY A 176 -0.17 -5.29 -3.62
C GLY A 176 1.15 -5.03 -4.34
N LEU A 177 1.07 -5.02 -5.66
CA LEU A 177 2.17 -4.62 -6.54
C LEU A 177 2.22 -3.09 -6.67
N PRO A 178 3.38 -2.50 -6.99
CA PRO A 178 3.45 -1.09 -7.33
C PRO A 178 2.71 -0.83 -8.64
N TYR A 179 2.06 0.32 -8.74
CA TYR A 179 1.44 0.77 -9.99
C TYR A 179 1.68 2.26 -10.23
N LEU A 180 1.64 2.65 -11.50
CA LEU A 180 1.77 4.03 -11.94
C LEU A 180 0.87 4.24 -13.17
N THR A 181 0.07 5.29 -13.16
CA THR A 181 -0.66 5.77 -14.32
C THR A 181 0.22 6.73 -15.12
N GLU A 182 0.75 6.25 -16.25
CA GLU A 182 1.63 7.04 -17.12
C GLU A 182 0.87 7.85 -18.18
N LYS A 183 -0.32 7.39 -18.57
CA LYS A 183 -1.14 8.07 -19.56
C LYS A 183 -1.67 9.39 -19.00
N LYS A 184 -1.56 10.44 -19.79
CA LYS A 184 -1.80 11.80 -19.33
C LYS A 184 -3.26 12.23 -19.40
N TYR A 185 -4.08 11.61 -20.25
CA TYR A 185 -5.43 12.09 -20.54
C TYR A 185 -6.31 12.19 -19.29
N PHE A 186 -6.44 11.09 -18.56
CA PHE A 186 -7.30 11.07 -17.36
C PHE A 186 -6.77 11.99 -16.27
N ILE A 187 -5.45 12.00 -16.07
CA ILE A 187 -4.78 12.91 -15.13
C ILE A 187 -5.10 14.37 -15.48
N GLU A 188 -4.99 14.75 -16.75
CA GLU A 188 -5.29 16.12 -17.21
C GLU A 188 -6.75 16.49 -16.98
N GLN A 189 -7.71 15.57 -17.24
CA GLN A 189 -9.11 15.82 -16.96
C GLN A 189 -9.37 16.08 -15.48
N ILE A 190 -8.71 15.33 -14.58
CA ILE A 190 -8.81 15.51 -13.13
C ILE A 190 -8.18 16.84 -12.70
N VAL A 191 -6.97 17.14 -13.15
CA VAL A 191 -6.28 18.41 -12.87
C VAL A 191 -7.13 19.61 -13.30
N ASN A 192 -7.67 19.56 -14.51
CA ASN A 192 -8.55 20.63 -15.02
C ASN A 192 -9.85 20.75 -14.23
N SER A 193 -10.40 19.62 -13.75
CA SER A 193 -11.60 19.62 -12.91
C SER A 193 -11.35 20.24 -11.54
N VAL A 194 -10.26 19.87 -10.91
CA VAL A 194 -9.81 20.50 -9.65
C VAL A 194 -9.64 22.00 -9.84
N LYS A 195 -8.88 22.41 -10.85
CA LYS A 195 -8.61 23.82 -11.14
C LYS A 195 -9.89 24.62 -11.42
N SER A 196 -10.81 24.05 -12.15
CA SER A 196 -12.11 24.68 -12.49
C SER A 196 -12.97 24.97 -11.26
N VAL A 197 -12.98 24.03 -10.29
CA VAL A 197 -13.85 24.12 -9.10
C VAL A 197 -13.19 24.89 -7.98
N THR A 198 -11.87 24.72 -7.79
CA THR A 198 -11.15 25.22 -6.62
C THR A 198 -10.30 26.45 -6.90
N GLY A 199 -9.95 26.71 -8.16
CA GLY A 199 -9.07 27.79 -8.59
C GLY A 199 -7.59 27.52 -8.43
N TYR A 200 -7.17 26.36 -7.95
CA TYR A 200 -5.75 25.96 -7.82
C TYR A 200 -5.46 24.64 -8.54
N GLU A 201 -4.20 24.42 -8.83
CA GLU A 201 -3.70 23.22 -9.48
C GLU A 201 -3.23 22.20 -8.43
N PRO A 202 -3.60 20.91 -8.52
CA PRO A 202 -3.17 19.90 -7.58
C PRO A 202 -1.70 19.56 -7.73
N ILE A 203 -1.06 19.14 -6.63
CA ILE A 203 0.22 18.45 -6.65
C ILE A 203 -0.03 17.01 -7.05
N ILE A 204 0.75 16.51 -8.00
CA ILE A 204 0.72 15.11 -8.42
C ILE A 204 1.83 14.37 -7.66
N ASN A 205 1.50 13.30 -6.97
CA ASN A 205 2.49 12.47 -6.29
C ASN A 205 2.07 10.98 -6.23
N ASN A 206 2.97 10.13 -5.72
CA ASN A 206 2.81 8.68 -5.59
C ASN A 206 3.06 8.19 -4.16
N GLY A 207 2.89 9.08 -3.18
CA GLY A 207 3.11 8.79 -1.77
C GLY A 207 1.92 8.11 -1.08
N GLY A 208 2.15 7.62 0.14
CA GLY A 208 1.13 7.05 1.02
C GLY A 208 1.11 5.53 1.04
N GLY A 209 0.05 5.00 1.65
CA GLY A 209 -0.20 3.56 1.82
C GLY A 209 -0.63 2.87 0.54
N THR A 210 -1.18 1.68 0.65
CA THR A 210 -1.83 0.94 -0.44
C THR A 210 -3.27 1.44 -0.59
N SER A 211 -3.89 1.20 -1.73
CA SER A 211 -5.31 1.49 -1.99
C SER A 211 -5.94 0.41 -2.86
N ASP A 212 -7.25 0.38 -2.92
CA ASP A 212 -8.01 -0.53 -3.77
C ASP A 212 -7.75 -0.33 -5.27
N GLY A 213 -7.17 0.80 -5.66
CA GLY A 213 -6.68 1.02 -7.03
C GLY A 213 -5.74 -0.08 -7.53
N ARG A 214 -4.97 -0.70 -6.63
CA ARG A 214 -4.07 -1.82 -6.97
C ARG A 214 -4.74 -2.98 -7.69
N PHE A 215 -6.01 -3.24 -7.41
CA PHE A 215 -6.76 -4.33 -8.03
C PHE A 215 -7.19 -4.01 -9.47
N LEU A 216 -7.35 -2.73 -9.80
CA LEU A 216 -7.79 -2.27 -11.14
C LEU A 216 -6.61 -2.25 -12.15
N GLN A 217 -5.37 -2.25 -11.66
CA GLN A 217 -4.18 -2.26 -12.50
C GLN A 217 -4.16 -3.43 -13.50
N VAL A 218 -4.61 -4.61 -13.08
CA VAL A 218 -4.61 -5.82 -13.94
C VAL A 218 -5.53 -5.67 -15.16
N MET A 219 -6.47 -4.73 -15.14
CA MET A 219 -7.35 -4.40 -16.26
C MET A 219 -6.73 -3.38 -17.23
N GLY A 220 -5.55 -2.83 -16.91
CA GLY A 220 -4.91 -1.78 -17.70
C GLY A 220 -5.58 -0.41 -17.57
N SER A 221 -6.38 -0.20 -16.54
CA SER A 221 -7.07 1.05 -16.25
C SER A 221 -6.10 2.19 -15.93
N GLU A 222 -6.45 3.42 -16.33
CA GLU A 222 -5.80 4.63 -15.81
C GLU A 222 -6.38 4.91 -14.41
N ILE A 223 -5.56 4.81 -13.37
CA ILE A 223 -5.99 4.90 -11.98
C ILE A 223 -5.48 6.21 -11.40
N VAL A 224 -6.39 7.01 -10.84
CA VAL A 224 -6.05 8.22 -10.11
C VAL A 224 -6.82 8.24 -8.79
N GLU A 225 -6.17 8.66 -7.73
CA GLU A 225 -6.80 8.82 -6.45
C GLU A 225 -7.00 10.30 -6.14
N LEU A 226 -8.24 10.62 -5.79
CA LEU A 226 -8.65 11.94 -5.37
C LEU A 226 -9.82 11.81 -4.39
N GLY A 227 -9.62 12.24 -3.17
CA GLY A 227 -10.62 12.18 -2.11
C GLY A 227 -10.47 13.29 -1.08
N PRO A 228 -11.10 13.13 0.08
CA PRO A 228 -11.11 14.13 1.14
C PRO A 228 -9.73 14.39 1.74
N LEU A 229 -9.69 15.24 2.76
CA LEU A 229 -8.50 15.48 3.57
C LEU A 229 -8.11 14.23 4.34
N ASN A 230 -6.79 14.01 4.48
CA ASN A 230 -6.22 12.87 5.20
C ASN A 230 -5.83 13.20 6.66
N GLU A 231 -6.21 14.36 7.17
CA GLU A 231 -5.77 14.85 8.48
C GLU A 231 -6.20 13.96 9.64
N THR A 232 -7.40 13.37 9.56
CA THR A 232 -7.99 12.55 10.63
C THR A 232 -8.00 11.06 10.35
N ILE A 233 -7.42 10.61 9.22
CA ILE A 233 -7.38 9.20 8.82
C ILE A 233 -6.75 8.33 9.92
N HIS A 234 -7.38 7.21 10.25
CA HIS A 234 -6.98 6.25 11.30
C HIS A 234 -6.88 6.86 12.71
N LYS A 235 -7.50 8.02 12.96
CA LYS A 235 -7.55 8.65 14.28
C LYS A 235 -8.91 8.43 14.94
N THR A 236 -8.93 8.55 16.27
CA THR A 236 -10.20 8.66 17.02
C THR A 236 -10.96 9.87 16.49
N ASP A 237 -12.29 9.71 16.31
CA ASP A 237 -13.18 10.75 15.73
C ASP A 237 -12.81 11.15 14.31
N GLU A 238 -12.40 10.20 13.47
CA GLU A 238 -12.20 10.43 12.04
C GLU A 238 -13.42 11.10 11.43
N ASN A 239 -13.18 12.19 10.70
CA ASN A 239 -14.25 13.03 10.19
C ASN A 239 -13.86 13.76 8.90
N VAL A 240 -14.89 14.27 8.22
CA VAL A 240 -14.74 15.14 7.04
C VAL A 240 -15.76 16.28 7.14
N SER A 241 -15.41 17.49 6.71
CA SER A 241 -16.36 18.61 6.69
C SER A 241 -17.35 18.49 5.56
N LEU A 242 -18.62 18.91 5.78
CA LEU A 242 -19.64 18.93 4.74
C LEU A 242 -19.23 19.84 3.57
N LYS A 243 -18.55 20.95 3.84
CA LYS A 243 -18.02 21.84 2.82
C LYS A 243 -17.01 21.16 1.91
N ASP A 244 -16.16 20.32 2.48
CA ASP A 244 -15.15 19.57 1.73
C ASP A 244 -15.83 18.50 0.84
N LEU A 245 -16.86 17.84 1.34
CA LEU A 245 -17.67 16.91 0.54
C LEU A 245 -18.38 17.62 -0.62
N ASP A 246 -18.94 18.81 -0.41
CA ASP A 246 -19.55 19.60 -1.47
C ASP A 246 -18.52 20.01 -2.53
N THR A 247 -17.31 20.40 -2.11
CA THR A 247 -16.21 20.73 -3.03
C THR A 247 -15.79 19.49 -3.84
N LEU A 248 -15.61 18.35 -3.18
CA LEU A 248 -15.26 17.09 -3.84
C LEU A 248 -16.32 16.64 -4.84
N LYS A 249 -17.60 16.73 -4.46
CA LYS A 249 -18.74 16.49 -5.35
C LYS A 249 -18.69 17.39 -6.58
N GLY A 250 -18.38 18.67 -6.40
CA GLY A 250 -18.21 19.63 -7.50
C GLY A 250 -17.11 19.20 -8.47
N ILE A 251 -15.97 18.76 -7.94
CA ILE A 251 -14.84 18.27 -8.76
C ILE A 251 -15.25 17.02 -9.55
N TYR A 252 -15.88 16.05 -8.90
CA TYR A 252 -16.32 14.81 -9.56
C TYR A 252 -17.38 15.09 -10.64
N THR A 253 -18.33 15.99 -10.36
CA THR A 253 -19.34 16.40 -11.35
C THR A 253 -18.68 17.03 -12.58
N ASN A 254 -17.73 17.96 -12.37
CA ASN A 254 -17.00 18.60 -13.46
C ASN A 254 -16.18 17.59 -14.28
N LEU A 255 -15.54 16.62 -13.60
CA LEU A 255 -14.84 15.54 -14.28
C LEU A 255 -15.75 14.73 -15.20
N LEU A 256 -16.91 14.30 -14.70
CA LEU A 256 -17.88 13.53 -15.47
C LEU A 256 -18.40 14.33 -16.68
N GLU A 257 -18.65 15.63 -16.54
CA GLU A 257 -19.04 16.52 -17.63
C GLU A 257 -17.92 16.63 -18.70
N ARG A 258 -16.67 16.75 -18.30
CA ARG A 258 -15.52 16.81 -19.22
C ARG A 258 -15.33 15.51 -19.99
N LEU A 259 -15.45 14.36 -19.31
CA LEU A 259 -15.37 13.06 -19.97
C LEU A 259 -16.53 12.82 -20.95
N ASN A 260 -17.67 13.48 -20.76
CA ASN A 260 -18.82 13.37 -21.65
C ASN A 260 -18.74 14.30 -22.88
N SER A 261 -17.85 15.30 -22.84
CA SER A 261 -17.75 16.32 -23.89
C SER A 261 -16.72 15.97 -24.98
N ASN A 262 -15.97 14.91 -24.79
CA ASN A 262 -14.98 14.35 -25.70
C ASN A 262 -15.45 13.00 -26.22
#